data_4535ad044c230ba133555aadd9d32596
#
_entry.id   4535ad044c230ba133555aadd9d32596
#
_cell.length_a   1.000
_cell.length_b   1.000
_cell.length_c   1.000
_cell.angle_alpha   90.00
_cell.angle_beta   90.00
_cell.angle_gamma   90.00
#
_symmetry.space_group_name_H-M   'P 1'
#
loop_
_entity.id
_entity.type
_entity.pdbx_description
1 polymer ?
#
loop_
_entity_poly.entity_id
_entity_poly.type
_entity_poly.pdbx_seq_one_letter_code
_entity_poly.pdbx_strand_id
1 'polypeptide(L)'
;MNAVALIQRQLDAYNARDLDSFVACYAEDCVLAALNGPVAETGREALRVRYARTFAENPDNRTTLLGRIQLGDIVVDHEDVTRGPGRERFQVLAIYTVKNGEIARVDFAK
;
A
#
# COMPACT_ATOMS: atom_id res chain seq x y z
N MET A 1 -17.42 1.94 4.96
CA MET A 1 -16.16 2.64 5.28
C MET A 1 -15.82 3.54 4.11
N ASN A 2 -15.49 4.80 4.34
CA ASN A 2 -15.10 5.69 3.25
C ASN A 2 -13.68 5.37 2.77
N ALA A 3 -13.30 5.93 1.62
CA ALA A 3 -12.01 5.63 0.99
C ALA A 3 -10.83 6.00 1.90
N VAL A 4 -10.85 7.17 2.53
CA VAL A 4 -9.76 7.60 3.41
C VAL A 4 -9.61 6.66 4.61
N ALA A 5 -10.71 6.25 5.23
CA ALA A 5 -10.67 5.33 6.36
C ALA A 5 -10.11 3.96 5.96
N LEU A 6 -10.45 3.47 4.77
CA LEU A 6 -9.91 2.23 4.23
C LEU A 6 -8.40 2.31 4.04
N ILE A 7 -7.92 3.39 3.42
CA ILE A 7 -6.49 3.57 3.16
C ILE A 7 -5.72 3.74 4.48
N GLN A 8 -6.29 4.45 5.45
CA GLN A 8 -5.67 4.58 6.77
C GLN A 8 -5.55 3.22 7.46
N ARG A 9 -6.61 2.42 7.40
CA ARG A 9 -6.60 1.07 7.96
C ARG A 9 -5.51 0.20 7.33
N GLN A 10 -5.36 0.28 6.01
CA GLN A 10 -4.33 -0.44 5.28
C GLN A 10 -2.93 0.00 5.70
N LEU A 11 -2.70 1.31 5.85
CA LEU A 11 -1.42 1.85 6.30
C LEU A 11 -1.09 1.39 7.72
N ASP A 12 -2.06 1.43 8.63
CA ASP A 12 -1.87 0.97 10.01
C ASP A 12 -1.51 -0.50 10.06
N ALA A 13 -2.19 -1.34 9.27
CA ALA A 13 -1.89 -2.76 9.18
C ALA A 13 -0.49 -3.01 8.61
N TYR A 14 -0.10 -2.24 7.60
CA TYR A 14 1.24 -2.32 7.02
C TYR A 14 2.31 -2.01 8.07
N ASN A 15 2.15 -0.92 8.81
CA ASN A 15 3.12 -0.53 9.85
C ASN A 15 3.13 -1.50 11.04
N ALA A 16 2.02 -2.16 11.32
CA ALA A 16 1.94 -3.20 12.35
C ALA A 16 2.45 -4.56 11.85
N ARG A 17 2.75 -4.68 10.57
CA ARG A 17 3.08 -5.95 9.91
C ARG A 17 2.02 -7.01 10.11
N ASP A 18 0.77 -6.57 10.14
CA ASP A 18 -0.40 -7.43 10.25
C ASP A 18 -0.87 -7.79 8.84
N LEU A 19 -0.32 -8.88 8.32
CA LEU A 19 -0.53 -9.28 6.93
C LEU A 19 -2.01 -9.55 6.63
N ASP A 20 -2.71 -10.23 7.50
CA ASP A 20 -4.11 -10.57 7.26
C ASP A 20 -4.99 -9.32 7.20
N SER A 21 -4.82 -8.37 8.13
CA SER A 21 -5.57 -7.12 8.13
C SER A 21 -5.21 -6.25 6.93
N PHE A 22 -3.94 -6.25 6.53
CA PHE A 22 -3.46 -5.52 5.35
C PHE A 22 -4.12 -6.06 4.08
N VAL A 23 -4.04 -7.37 3.85
CA VAL A 23 -4.58 -8.03 2.67
C VAL A 23 -6.11 -7.89 2.60
N ALA A 24 -6.79 -7.90 3.76
CA ALA A 24 -8.24 -7.76 3.83
C ALA A 24 -8.74 -6.42 3.27
N CYS A 25 -7.90 -5.40 3.17
CA CYS A 25 -8.27 -4.11 2.57
C CYS A 25 -8.34 -4.14 1.04
N TYR A 26 -7.82 -5.17 0.41
CA TYR A 26 -7.66 -5.26 -1.04
C TYR A 26 -8.71 -6.15 -1.68
N ALA A 27 -9.11 -5.77 -2.90
CA ALA A 27 -10.00 -6.60 -3.71
C ALA A 27 -9.31 -7.90 -4.12
N GLU A 28 -10.11 -8.94 -4.36
CA GLU A 28 -9.59 -10.24 -4.80
C GLU A 28 -8.76 -10.13 -6.08
N ASP A 29 -9.19 -9.27 -7.01
CA ASP A 29 -8.55 -9.02 -8.30
C ASP A 29 -7.73 -7.73 -8.32
N CYS A 30 -7.21 -7.29 -7.19
CA CYS A 30 -6.44 -6.04 -7.08
C CYS A 30 -5.21 -6.05 -7.99
N VAL A 31 -4.77 -4.84 -8.36
CA VAL A 31 -3.60 -4.64 -9.23
C VAL A 31 -2.62 -3.69 -8.54
N LEU A 32 -1.35 -4.07 -8.52
CA LEU A 32 -0.24 -3.20 -8.14
C LEU A 32 0.60 -2.90 -9.37
N ALA A 33 0.87 -1.63 -9.62
CA ALA A 33 1.60 -1.22 -10.82
C ALA A 33 2.53 -0.04 -10.54
N ALA A 34 3.53 0.15 -11.39
CA ALA A 34 4.25 1.40 -11.45
C ALA A 34 3.37 2.42 -12.20
N LEU A 35 3.35 3.67 -11.73
CA LEU A 35 2.58 4.71 -12.42
C LEU A 35 3.09 4.86 -13.86
N ASN A 36 2.18 4.73 -14.83
CA ASN A 36 2.50 4.77 -16.25
C ASN A 36 3.53 3.71 -16.68
N GLY A 37 3.66 2.65 -15.92
CA GLY A 37 4.60 1.57 -16.19
C GLY A 37 3.96 0.20 -16.05
N PRO A 38 4.78 -0.84 -15.91
CA PRO A 38 4.28 -2.21 -15.89
C PRO A 38 3.50 -2.55 -14.63
N VAL A 39 2.59 -3.51 -14.76
CA VAL A 39 1.94 -4.16 -13.64
C VAL A 39 2.95 -5.05 -12.92
N ALA A 40 3.06 -4.88 -11.60
CA ALA A 40 3.96 -5.69 -10.78
C ALA A 40 3.28 -6.95 -10.26
N GLU A 41 2.03 -6.82 -9.78
CA GLU A 41 1.28 -7.93 -9.20
C GLU A 41 -0.20 -7.81 -9.56
N THR A 42 -0.86 -8.94 -9.76
CA THR A 42 -2.30 -9.02 -9.96
C THR A 42 -2.87 -10.06 -9.01
N GLY A 43 -3.90 -9.66 -8.25
CA GLY A 43 -4.62 -10.55 -7.36
C GLY A 43 -4.14 -10.52 -5.91
N ARG A 44 -5.08 -10.83 -5.03
CA ARG A 44 -4.86 -10.78 -3.58
C ARG A 44 -3.82 -11.81 -3.12
N GLU A 45 -3.76 -12.98 -3.75
CA GLU A 45 -2.79 -14.01 -3.40
C GLU A 45 -1.34 -13.56 -3.72
N ALA A 46 -1.14 -12.96 -4.89
CA ALA A 46 0.17 -12.41 -5.27
C ALA A 46 0.57 -11.27 -4.33
N LEU A 47 -0.40 -10.42 -3.97
CA LEU A 47 -0.21 -9.37 -2.98
C LEU A 47 0.26 -9.95 -1.64
N ARG A 48 -0.39 -10.99 -1.17
CA ARG A 48 -0.04 -11.65 0.10
C ARG A 48 1.39 -12.17 0.09
N VAL A 49 1.78 -12.86 -0.97
CA VAL A 49 3.14 -13.41 -1.11
C VAL A 49 4.18 -12.28 -1.09
N ARG A 50 3.92 -11.21 -1.83
CA ARG A 50 4.83 -10.06 -1.90
C ARG A 50 5.03 -9.40 -0.54
N TYR A 51 3.95 -9.09 0.17
CA TYR A 51 4.05 -8.37 1.43
C TYR A 51 4.45 -9.27 2.60
N ALA A 52 4.17 -10.57 2.56
CA ALA A 52 4.74 -11.50 3.51
C ALA A 52 6.27 -11.47 3.46
N ARG A 53 6.83 -11.44 2.25
CA ARG A 53 8.28 -11.30 2.04
C ARG A 53 8.80 -9.96 2.54
N THR A 54 8.11 -8.87 2.18
CA THR A 54 8.49 -7.52 2.62
C THR A 54 8.58 -7.44 4.14
N PHE A 55 7.58 -7.96 4.83
CA PHE A 55 7.54 -7.93 6.30
C PHE A 55 8.60 -8.82 6.94
N ALA A 56 8.85 -10.00 6.34
CA ALA A 56 9.85 -10.93 6.85
C ALA A 56 11.29 -10.40 6.66
N GLU A 57 11.57 -9.81 5.50
CA GLU A 57 12.90 -9.31 5.16
C GLU A 57 13.22 -7.94 5.77
N ASN A 58 12.19 -7.19 6.18
CA ASN A 58 12.35 -5.83 6.70
C ASN A 58 11.57 -5.67 8.01
N PRO A 59 12.04 -6.28 9.11
CA PRO A 59 11.29 -6.28 10.38
C PRO A 59 11.13 -4.89 10.99
N ASP A 60 12.00 -3.94 10.62
CA ASP A 60 11.95 -2.57 11.11
C ASP A 60 11.35 -1.60 10.10
N ASN A 61 10.70 -2.13 9.07
CA ASN A 61 10.10 -1.33 8.01
C ASN A 61 8.97 -0.46 8.56
N ARG A 62 8.97 0.82 8.18
CA ARG A 62 7.95 1.76 8.59
C ARG A 62 7.70 2.79 7.50
N THR A 63 6.44 3.10 7.30
CA THR A 63 5.99 4.16 6.38
C THR A 63 5.41 5.30 7.21
N THR A 64 5.89 6.51 6.95
CA THR A 64 5.36 7.74 7.54
C THR A 64 4.58 8.49 6.48
N LEU A 65 3.32 8.80 6.77
CA LEU A 65 2.47 9.60 5.89
C LEU A 65 2.90 11.06 5.96
N LEU A 66 3.33 11.60 4.83
CA LEU A 66 3.72 13.01 4.72
C LEU A 66 2.54 13.89 4.28
N GLY A 67 1.63 13.35 3.48
CA GLY A 67 0.46 14.07 3.01
C GLY A 67 -0.51 13.13 2.33
N ARG A 68 -1.77 13.54 2.28
CA ARG A 68 -2.85 12.77 1.65
C ARG A 68 -3.84 13.71 0.99
N ILE A 69 -4.27 13.38 -0.21
CA ILE A 69 -5.39 14.05 -0.87
C ILE A 69 -6.38 12.98 -1.33
N GLN A 70 -7.63 13.39 -1.43
CA GLN A 70 -8.72 12.52 -1.88
C GLN A 70 -9.63 13.25 -2.83
N LEU A 71 -10.06 12.55 -3.87
CA LEU A 71 -11.16 12.98 -4.72
C LEU A 71 -11.98 11.73 -5.06
N GLY A 72 -13.19 11.66 -4.52
CA GLY A 72 -14.05 10.50 -4.74
C GLY A 72 -13.38 9.20 -4.28
N ASP A 73 -13.27 8.26 -5.20
CA ASP A 73 -12.71 6.94 -4.94
C ASP A 73 -11.19 6.86 -5.12
N ILE A 74 -10.53 8.00 -5.34
CA ILE A 74 -9.09 8.10 -5.49
C ILE A 74 -8.49 8.72 -4.23
N VAL A 75 -7.51 8.06 -3.64
CA VAL A 75 -6.71 8.58 -2.52
C VAL A 75 -5.25 8.52 -2.93
N VAL A 76 -4.54 9.62 -2.76
CA VAL A 76 -3.10 9.71 -3.03
C VAL A 76 -2.37 9.97 -1.73
N ASP A 77 -1.49 9.06 -1.35
CA ASP A 77 -0.63 9.18 -0.17
C ASP A 77 0.80 9.49 -0.60
N HIS A 78 1.35 10.56 -0.05
CA HIS A 78 2.77 10.86 -0.14
C HIS A 78 3.44 10.30 1.10
N GLU A 79 4.38 9.39 0.91
CA GLU A 79 4.94 8.58 2.00
C GLU A 79 6.46 8.62 2.01
N ASP A 80 7.02 8.57 3.22
CA ASP A 80 8.44 8.36 3.46
C ASP A 80 8.60 6.96 4.05
N VAL A 81 9.45 6.14 3.43
CA VAL A 81 9.62 4.73 3.80
C VAL A 81 11.03 4.50 4.31
N THR A 82 11.15 3.87 5.48
CA THR A 82 12.42 3.36 5.99
C THR A 82 12.35 1.85 6.12
N ARG A 83 13.40 1.16 5.70
CA ARG A 83 13.52 -0.30 5.85
C ARG A 83 14.24 -0.71 7.13
N GLY A 84 14.74 0.29 7.91
CA GLY A 84 15.39 0.07 9.18
C GLY A 84 16.70 0.83 9.32
N PRO A 85 17.36 0.72 10.49
CA PRO A 85 18.61 1.43 10.76
C PRO A 85 19.70 1.10 9.73
N GLY A 86 20.40 2.13 9.27
CA GLY A 86 21.47 1.97 8.29
C GLY A 86 21.00 1.71 6.86
N ARG A 87 19.69 1.70 6.62
CA ARG A 87 19.08 1.55 5.30
C ARG A 87 18.69 2.92 4.76
N GLU A 88 18.83 3.08 3.46
CA GLU A 88 18.45 4.32 2.80
C GLU A 88 16.94 4.53 2.84
N ARG A 89 16.53 5.77 3.15
CA ARG A 89 15.10 6.13 3.12
C ARG A 89 14.72 6.54 1.71
N PHE A 90 13.47 6.32 1.36
CA PHE A 90 12.95 6.76 0.07
C PHE A 90 11.51 7.27 0.21
N GLN A 91 11.09 8.11 -0.73
CA GLN A 91 9.72 8.59 -0.78
C GLN A 91 8.98 7.93 -1.93
N VAL A 92 7.68 7.83 -1.79
CA VAL A 92 6.80 7.24 -2.79
C VAL A 92 5.44 7.93 -2.77
N LEU A 93 4.81 8.04 -3.93
CA LEU A 93 3.38 8.33 -4.01
C LEU A 93 2.65 7.02 -4.25
N ALA A 94 1.67 6.74 -3.42
CA ALA A 94 0.78 5.60 -3.60
C ALA A 94 -0.59 6.12 -4.01
N ILE A 95 -1.02 5.79 -5.22
CA ILE A 95 -2.28 6.25 -5.78
C ILE A 95 -3.26 5.10 -5.74
N TYR A 96 -4.22 5.19 -4.81
CA TYR A 96 -5.19 4.14 -4.57
C TYR A 96 -6.48 4.41 -5.31
N THR A 97 -7.00 3.39 -5.99
CA THR A 97 -8.35 3.38 -6.56
C THR A 97 -9.20 2.42 -5.74
N VAL A 98 -10.27 2.94 -5.15
CA VAL A 98 -11.18 2.17 -4.29
C VAL A 98 -12.45 1.84 -5.08
N LYS A 99 -12.91 0.60 -5.00
CA LYS A 99 -14.17 0.15 -5.59
C LYS A 99 -14.85 -0.80 -4.62
N ASN A 100 -16.14 -0.60 -4.41
CA ASN A 100 -16.95 -1.47 -3.55
C ASN A 100 -16.36 -1.66 -2.15
N GLY A 101 -15.77 -0.60 -1.59
CA GLY A 101 -15.19 -0.64 -0.26
C GLY A 101 -13.86 -1.37 -0.15
N GLU A 102 -13.20 -1.68 -1.27
CA GLU A 102 -11.92 -2.38 -1.30
C GLU A 102 -10.94 -1.66 -2.23
N ILE A 103 -9.64 -1.84 -1.97
CA ILE A 103 -8.61 -1.28 -2.85
C ILE A 103 -8.53 -2.14 -4.11
N ALA A 104 -8.94 -1.57 -5.25
CA ALA A 104 -8.92 -2.27 -6.53
C ALA A 104 -7.57 -2.14 -7.24
N ARG A 105 -6.86 -1.01 -7.02
CA ARG A 105 -5.60 -0.75 -7.71
C ARG A 105 -4.73 0.22 -6.92
N VAL A 106 -3.43 -0.01 -6.96
CA VAL A 106 -2.43 0.95 -6.47
C VAL A 106 -1.43 1.19 -7.59
N ASP A 107 -1.20 2.48 -7.89
CA ASP A 107 -0.12 2.91 -8.78
C ASP A 107 0.93 3.61 -7.93
N PHE A 108 2.18 3.19 -8.05
CA PHE A 108 3.29 3.75 -7.28
C PHE A 108 4.17 4.62 -8.15
N ALA A 109 4.49 5.84 -7.65
CA ALA A 109 5.47 6.73 -8.26
C ALA A 109 6.63 6.92 -7.28
N LYS A 110 7.84 6.73 -7.76
CA LYS A 110 9.06 6.89 -6.95
C LYS A 110 9.98 7.93 -7.54
#